data_8dd0f0be464c9494a6c9d7405f16029b
#
_entry.id   8dd0f0be464c9494a6c9d7405f16029b
#
_cell.length_a   1.000
_cell.length_b   1.000
_cell.length_c   1.000
_cell.angle_alpha   90.00
_cell.angle_beta   90.00
_cell.angle_gamma   90.00
#
_symmetry.space_group_name_H-M   'P 1'
#
loop_
_entity.id
_entity.type
_entity.pdbx_description
1 polymer ?
#
loop_
_entity_poly.entity_id
_entity_poly.type
_entity_poly.pdbx_seq_one_letter_code
_entity_poly.pdbx_strand_id
1 'polypeptide(L)'
;MRENHILIIDDDLMLLKTAEEILSDQYNVSVAKSGIQALNLLNKNIIPDLILLDIDMPQTDGYETLEEIKKIPRCELIPIIFLTGFSEMDYEVRGLKAGAVDYIVKPFAKEILLARVERHLERYQQRQHKKSMELSDYAKQIKSQLTPTEWKIAIAIAEGMENKEIAESMHYSYGYVKNLVAVSYTHLRAHET
;
A
#
# COMPACT_ATOMS: atom_id res chain seq x y z
N MET A 1 -9.77 14.63 -8.76
CA MET A 1 -9.53 13.49 -7.82
C MET A 1 -8.69 12.49 -8.56
N ARG A 2 -7.74 11.82 -7.91
CA ARG A 2 -6.99 10.72 -8.54
C ARG A 2 -7.99 9.58 -8.74
N GLU A 3 -8.17 9.14 -9.99
CA GLU A 3 -8.97 7.94 -10.27
C GLU A 3 -8.29 6.73 -9.64
N ASN A 4 -9.06 5.87 -8.97
CA ASN A 4 -8.53 4.66 -8.37
C ASN A 4 -7.98 3.73 -9.46
N HIS A 5 -6.86 3.07 -9.15
CA HIS A 5 -6.19 2.15 -10.04
C HIS A 5 -6.41 0.71 -9.59
N ILE A 6 -6.89 -0.14 -10.48
CA ILE A 6 -7.14 -1.56 -10.24
C ILE A 6 -6.17 -2.38 -11.10
N LEU A 7 -5.52 -3.36 -10.50
CA LEU A 7 -4.74 -4.37 -11.21
C LEU A 7 -5.52 -5.68 -11.26
N ILE A 8 -5.75 -6.22 -12.46
CA ILE A 8 -6.40 -7.52 -12.68
C ILE A 8 -5.33 -8.52 -13.10
N ILE A 9 -5.27 -9.67 -12.43
CA ILE A 9 -4.29 -10.72 -12.67
C ILE A 9 -5.05 -12.02 -12.93
N ASP A 10 -4.97 -12.53 -14.17
CA ASP A 10 -5.67 -13.74 -14.61
C ASP A 10 -5.03 -14.23 -15.91
N ASP A 11 -4.90 -15.53 -16.14
CA ASP A 11 -4.37 -16.07 -17.40
C ASP A 11 -5.42 -16.19 -18.50
N ASP A 12 -6.71 -16.13 -18.15
CA ASP A 12 -7.82 -16.10 -19.09
C ASP A 12 -7.99 -14.71 -19.71
N LEU A 13 -7.60 -14.57 -20.98
CA LEU A 13 -7.69 -13.31 -21.74
C LEU A 13 -9.12 -12.81 -21.91
N MET A 14 -10.11 -13.69 -21.98
CA MET A 14 -11.51 -13.32 -22.14
C MET A 14 -12.02 -12.71 -20.84
N LEU A 15 -11.64 -13.29 -19.72
CA LEU A 15 -11.99 -12.77 -18.40
C LEU A 15 -11.31 -11.43 -18.14
N LEU A 16 -10.01 -11.31 -18.43
CA LEU A 16 -9.28 -10.04 -18.33
C LEU A 16 -9.99 -8.94 -19.11
N LYS A 17 -10.33 -9.20 -20.38
CA LYS A 17 -11.03 -8.24 -21.22
C LYS A 17 -12.40 -7.86 -20.65
N THR A 18 -13.18 -8.85 -20.24
CA THR A 18 -14.51 -8.62 -19.66
C THR A 18 -14.45 -7.79 -18.38
N ALA A 19 -13.53 -8.13 -17.47
CA ALA A 19 -13.36 -7.39 -16.23
C ALA A 19 -12.82 -5.97 -16.47
N GLU A 20 -11.88 -5.81 -17.39
CA GLU A 20 -11.38 -4.50 -17.83
C GLU A 20 -12.50 -3.64 -18.41
N GLU A 21 -13.32 -4.15 -19.32
CA GLU A 21 -14.48 -3.44 -19.89
C GLU A 21 -15.47 -2.98 -18.81
N ILE A 22 -15.76 -3.86 -17.82
CA ILE A 22 -16.66 -3.52 -16.71
C ILE A 22 -16.12 -2.39 -15.84
N LEU A 23 -14.81 -2.40 -15.54
CA LEU A 23 -14.19 -1.51 -14.56
C LEU A 23 -13.69 -0.20 -15.15
N SER A 24 -13.34 -0.17 -16.44
CA SER A 24 -12.76 1.02 -17.09
C SER A 24 -13.70 2.22 -17.20
N ASP A 25 -15.00 2.01 -17.00
CA ASP A 25 -15.98 3.11 -16.94
C ASP A 25 -15.76 4.02 -15.69
N GLN A 26 -15.13 3.49 -14.62
CA GLN A 26 -15.03 4.16 -13.32
C GLN A 26 -13.60 4.20 -12.76
N TYR A 27 -12.70 3.36 -13.25
CA TYR A 27 -11.37 3.15 -12.69
C TYR A 27 -10.28 3.11 -13.76
N ASN A 28 -9.07 3.47 -13.39
CA ASN A 28 -7.90 3.13 -14.19
C ASN A 28 -7.60 1.63 -14.03
N VAL A 29 -7.46 0.89 -15.12
CA VAL A 29 -7.24 -0.54 -15.09
C VAL A 29 -5.90 -0.91 -15.70
N SER A 30 -5.16 -1.78 -15.04
CA SER A 30 -4.03 -2.50 -15.60
C SER A 30 -4.29 -4.00 -15.54
N VAL A 31 -3.76 -4.73 -16.50
CA VAL A 31 -3.93 -6.18 -16.58
C VAL A 31 -2.58 -6.90 -16.58
N ALA A 32 -2.53 -8.06 -15.95
CA ALA A 32 -1.40 -8.97 -15.97
C ALA A 32 -1.89 -10.40 -16.24
N LYS A 33 -1.18 -11.13 -17.07
CA LYS A 33 -1.54 -12.50 -17.51
C LYS A 33 -0.92 -13.58 -16.62
N SER A 34 -0.20 -13.19 -15.57
CA SER A 34 0.44 -14.08 -14.61
C SER A 34 0.90 -13.31 -13.38
N GLY A 35 1.15 -14.03 -12.27
CA GLY A 35 1.75 -13.46 -11.07
C GLY A 35 3.11 -12.81 -11.35
N ILE A 36 3.95 -13.42 -12.18
CA ILE A 36 5.27 -12.86 -12.56
C ILE A 36 5.12 -11.52 -13.26
N GLN A 37 4.17 -11.40 -14.19
CA GLN A 37 3.92 -10.12 -14.88
C GLN A 37 3.42 -9.05 -13.90
N ALA A 38 2.53 -9.42 -12.97
CA ALA A 38 2.02 -8.53 -11.94
C ALA A 38 3.16 -8.02 -11.04
N LEU A 39 4.02 -8.90 -10.53
CA LEU A 39 5.18 -8.52 -9.72
C LEU A 39 6.13 -7.58 -10.47
N ASN A 40 6.33 -7.79 -11.76
CA ASN A 40 7.13 -6.89 -12.59
C ASN A 40 6.51 -5.48 -12.72
N LEU A 41 5.17 -5.37 -12.83
CA LEU A 41 4.47 -4.08 -12.84
C LEU A 41 4.63 -3.36 -11.50
N LEU A 42 4.41 -4.07 -10.39
CA LEU A 42 4.56 -3.52 -9.04
C LEU A 42 5.99 -3.04 -8.77
N ASN A 43 7.00 -3.79 -9.21
CA ASN A 43 8.41 -3.40 -9.08
C ASN A 43 8.78 -2.17 -9.93
N LYS A 44 8.07 -1.91 -11.01
CA LYS A 44 8.18 -0.68 -11.81
C LYS A 44 7.40 0.50 -11.26
N ASN A 45 6.95 0.42 -10.01
CA ASN A 45 6.20 1.49 -9.32
C ASN A 45 4.78 1.72 -9.83
N ILE A 46 4.19 0.77 -10.54
CA ILE A 46 2.77 0.80 -10.90
C ILE A 46 2.00 0.20 -9.73
N ILE A 47 1.62 1.07 -8.77
CA ILE A 47 0.99 0.66 -7.51
C ILE A 47 -0.52 0.85 -7.61
N PRO A 48 -1.33 -0.23 -7.58
CA PRO A 48 -2.78 -0.15 -7.61
C PRO A 48 -3.37 0.16 -6.23
N ASP A 49 -4.63 0.58 -6.22
CA ASP A 49 -5.42 0.78 -5.00
C ASP A 49 -6.20 -0.51 -4.60
N LEU A 50 -6.34 -1.45 -5.56
CA LEU A 50 -6.95 -2.77 -5.36
C LEU A 50 -6.43 -3.77 -6.40
N ILE A 51 -6.32 -5.03 -6.02
CA ILE A 51 -5.91 -6.13 -6.90
C ILE A 51 -7.05 -7.16 -6.98
N LEU A 52 -7.41 -7.54 -8.19
CA LEU A 52 -8.20 -8.74 -8.49
C LEU A 52 -7.23 -9.83 -8.94
N LEU A 53 -7.25 -10.99 -8.30
CA LEU A 53 -6.24 -12.02 -8.48
C LEU A 53 -6.89 -13.38 -8.68
N ASP A 54 -6.66 -14.00 -9.83
CA ASP A 54 -7.08 -15.39 -10.05
C ASP A 54 -6.29 -16.36 -9.18
N ILE A 55 -6.96 -17.39 -8.68
CA ILE A 55 -6.31 -18.44 -7.88
C ILE A 55 -5.64 -19.47 -8.79
N ASP A 56 -6.30 -19.89 -9.85
CA ASP A 56 -5.90 -21.03 -10.68
C ASP A 56 -5.11 -20.60 -11.91
N MET A 57 -3.91 -20.07 -11.70
CA MET A 57 -3.02 -19.69 -12.79
C MET A 57 -1.90 -20.71 -13.01
N PRO A 58 -1.47 -20.96 -14.27
CA PRO A 58 -0.33 -21.80 -14.57
C PRO A 58 0.98 -21.18 -14.05
N GLN A 59 1.93 -22.00 -13.62
CA GLN A 59 3.28 -21.68 -13.13
C GLN A 59 3.35 -21.13 -11.70
N THR A 60 2.58 -20.12 -11.35
CA THR A 60 2.47 -19.56 -10.00
C THR A 60 1.00 -19.42 -9.66
N ASP A 61 0.55 -20.09 -8.61
CA ASP A 61 -0.84 -19.95 -8.18
C ASP A 61 -1.11 -18.58 -7.54
N GLY A 62 -2.39 -18.25 -7.39
CA GLY A 62 -2.80 -16.97 -6.81
C GLY A 62 -2.35 -16.79 -5.37
N TYR A 63 -2.21 -17.88 -4.59
CA TYR A 63 -1.75 -17.80 -3.20
C TYR A 63 -0.27 -17.42 -3.12
N GLU A 64 0.58 -18.06 -3.92
CA GLU A 64 2.01 -17.72 -4.03
C GLU A 64 2.18 -16.26 -4.51
N THR A 65 1.39 -15.86 -5.52
CA THR A 65 1.40 -14.49 -6.04
C THR A 65 1.00 -13.48 -4.95
N LEU A 66 -0.02 -13.76 -4.16
CA LEU A 66 -0.44 -12.92 -3.04
C LEU A 66 0.68 -12.78 -2.00
N GLU A 67 1.31 -13.89 -1.60
CA GLU A 67 2.41 -13.86 -0.63
C GLU A 67 3.58 -12.99 -1.11
N GLU A 68 3.97 -13.10 -2.38
CA GLU A 68 5.03 -12.27 -2.96
C GLU A 68 4.64 -10.79 -3.04
N ILE A 69 3.38 -10.47 -3.40
CA ILE A 69 2.87 -9.09 -3.39
C ILE A 69 2.94 -8.49 -1.98
N LYS A 70 2.55 -9.27 -0.95
CA LYS A 70 2.56 -8.80 0.44
C LYS A 70 3.95 -8.57 1.02
N LYS A 71 5.00 -9.15 0.45
CA LYS A 71 6.40 -8.88 0.80
C LYS A 71 6.90 -7.52 0.29
N ILE A 72 6.20 -6.91 -0.67
CA ILE A 72 6.53 -5.56 -1.17
C ILE A 72 5.95 -4.53 -0.19
N PRO A 73 6.75 -3.75 0.56
CA PRO A 73 6.26 -2.91 1.67
C PRO A 73 5.14 -1.94 1.28
N ARG A 74 5.20 -1.37 0.07
CA ARG A 74 4.17 -0.44 -0.45
C ARG A 74 2.89 -1.14 -0.91
N CYS A 75 2.91 -2.47 -1.07
CA CYS A 75 1.77 -3.29 -1.51
C CYS A 75 1.14 -4.08 -0.36
N GLU A 76 1.78 -4.14 0.81
CA GLU A 76 1.35 -4.94 1.96
C GLU A 76 -0.11 -4.72 2.36
N LEU A 77 -0.56 -3.46 2.35
CA LEU A 77 -1.90 -3.07 2.78
C LEU A 77 -2.92 -2.99 1.65
N ILE A 78 -2.50 -3.18 0.39
CA ILE A 78 -3.42 -3.15 -0.75
C ILE A 78 -4.44 -4.28 -0.62
N PRO A 79 -5.75 -4.00 -0.75
CA PRO A 79 -6.78 -5.04 -0.73
C PRO A 79 -6.63 -5.94 -1.96
N ILE A 80 -6.63 -7.26 -1.72
CA ILE A 80 -6.60 -8.29 -2.77
C ILE A 80 -7.88 -9.08 -2.67
N ILE A 81 -8.65 -9.12 -3.76
CA ILE A 81 -9.86 -9.92 -3.93
C ILE A 81 -9.51 -11.09 -4.83
N PHE A 82 -9.75 -12.32 -4.38
CA PHE A 82 -9.57 -13.47 -5.24
C PHE A 82 -10.70 -13.62 -6.25
N LEU A 83 -10.33 -13.97 -7.47
CA LEU A 83 -11.25 -14.51 -8.49
C LEU A 83 -11.10 -16.03 -8.45
N THR A 84 -12.18 -16.79 -8.39
CA THR A 84 -12.12 -18.25 -8.27
C THR A 84 -13.18 -18.94 -9.08
N GLY A 85 -12.83 -20.03 -9.73
CA GLY A 85 -13.80 -20.94 -10.40
C GLY A 85 -14.52 -21.88 -9.42
N PHE A 86 -14.09 -21.94 -8.16
CA PHE A 86 -14.63 -22.86 -7.17
C PHE A 86 -15.48 -22.15 -6.13
N SER A 87 -16.63 -22.75 -5.83
CA SER A 87 -17.55 -22.32 -4.77
C SER A 87 -17.37 -23.13 -3.48
N GLU A 88 -16.28 -23.90 -3.36
CA GLU A 88 -16.07 -24.77 -2.19
C GLU A 88 -15.52 -23.98 -1.01
N MET A 89 -16.11 -24.22 0.16
CA MET A 89 -15.84 -23.51 1.43
C MET A 89 -14.35 -23.56 1.84
N ASP A 90 -13.63 -24.61 1.47
CA ASP A 90 -12.21 -24.80 1.83
C ASP A 90 -11.29 -23.77 1.14
N TYR A 91 -11.58 -23.38 -0.11
CA TYR A 91 -10.81 -22.38 -0.84
C TYR A 91 -11.05 -20.96 -0.28
N GLU A 92 -12.30 -20.67 0.13
CA GLU A 92 -12.64 -19.40 0.78
C GLU A 92 -11.88 -19.22 2.09
N VAL A 93 -11.90 -20.25 2.94
CA VAL A 93 -11.21 -20.24 4.24
C VAL A 93 -9.68 -20.10 4.05
N ARG A 94 -9.11 -20.77 3.06
CA ARG A 94 -7.69 -20.68 2.74
C ARG A 94 -7.32 -19.29 2.25
N GLY A 95 -8.12 -18.70 1.35
CA GLY A 95 -7.89 -17.37 0.79
C GLY A 95 -7.91 -16.26 1.84
N LEU A 96 -8.91 -16.27 2.71
CA LEU A 96 -9.02 -15.31 3.80
C LEU A 96 -7.89 -15.45 4.82
N LYS A 97 -7.46 -16.68 5.13
CA LYS A 97 -6.29 -16.94 5.99
C LYS A 97 -4.97 -16.49 5.35
N ALA A 98 -4.86 -16.55 4.02
CA ALA A 98 -3.69 -16.06 3.29
C ALA A 98 -3.63 -14.52 3.24
N GLY A 99 -4.69 -13.80 3.64
CA GLY A 99 -4.70 -12.34 3.72
C GLY A 99 -5.43 -11.64 2.57
N ALA A 100 -6.20 -12.37 1.76
CA ALA A 100 -7.18 -11.76 0.86
C ALA A 100 -8.31 -11.12 1.68
N VAL A 101 -8.89 -10.03 1.16
CA VAL A 101 -9.98 -9.31 1.84
C VAL A 101 -11.36 -9.81 1.44
N ASP A 102 -11.47 -10.49 0.30
CA ASP A 102 -12.72 -11.04 -0.24
C ASP A 102 -12.41 -12.03 -1.38
N TYR A 103 -13.46 -12.65 -1.92
CA TYR A 103 -13.39 -13.49 -3.12
C TYR A 103 -14.63 -13.26 -4.01
N ILE A 104 -14.49 -13.52 -5.31
CA ILE A 104 -15.56 -13.44 -6.31
C ILE A 104 -15.54 -14.72 -7.12
N VAL A 105 -16.68 -15.44 -7.14
CA VAL A 105 -16.81 -16.67 -7.90
C VAL A 105 -17.03 -16.37 -9.39
N LYS A 106 -16.30 -17.04 -10.25
CA LYS A 106 -16.43 -17.01 -11.72
C LYS A 106 -17.52 -18.02 -12.17
N PRO A 107 -18.36 -17.69 -13.17
CA PRO A 107 -18.50 -16.36 -13.78
C PRO A 107 -19.25 -15.39 -12.87
N PHE A 108 -18.87 -14.13 -12.90
CA PHE A 108 -19.47 -13.09 -12.06
C PHE A 108 -20.34 -12.11 -12.85
N ALA A 109 -21.39 -11.60 -12.21
CA ALA A 109 -22.18 -10.50 -12.74
C ALA A 109 -21.44 -9.16 -12.58
N LYS A 110 -21.66 -8.21 -13.52
CA LYS A 110 -21.09 -6.86 -13.50
C LYS A 110 -21.35 -6.16 -12.15
N GLU A 111 -22.58 -6.25 -11.68
CA GLU A 111 -23.06 -5.61 -10.44
C GLU A 111 -22.31 -6.14 -9.20
N ILE A 112 -22.04 -7.44 -9.17
CA ILE A 112 -21.32 -8.08 -8.06
C ILE A 112 -19.85 -7.63 -8.05
N LEU A 113 -19.20 -7.62 -9.22
CA LEU A 113 -17.82 -7.17 -9.36
C LEU A 113 -17.69 -5.72 -8.89
N LEU A 114 -18.50 -4.81 -9.42
CA LEU A 114 -18.48 -3.38 -9.08
C LEU A 114 -18.74 -3.15 -7.59
N ALA A 115 -19.77 -3.74 -7.01
CA ALA A 115 -20.12 -3.55 -5.60
C ALA A 115 -19.01 -4.02 -4.64
N ARG A 116 -18.33 -5.13 -4.93
CA ARG A 116 -17.23 -5.63 -4.10
C ARG A 116 -15.99 -4.76 -4.24
N VAL A 117 -15.64 -4.35 -5.46
CA VAL A 117 -14.51 -3.45 -5.72
C VAL A 117 -14.72 -2.11 -5.00
N GLU A 118 -15.88 -1.46 -5.19
CA GLU A 118 -16.22 -0.18 -4.55
C GLU A 118 -16.10 -0.27 -3.02
N ARG A 119 -16.74 -1.27 -2.41
CA ARG A 119 -16.71 -1.49 -0.95
C ARG A 119 -15.30 -1.61 -0.39
N HIS A 120 -14.41 -2.34 -1.08
CA HIS A 120 -13.05 -2.55 -0.59
C HIS A 120 -12.14 -1.35 -0.86
N LEU A 121 -12.34 -0.63 -1.96
CA LEU A 121 -11.65 0.65 -2.23
C LEU A 121 -12.02 1.71 -1.18
N GLU A 122 -13.30 1.90 -0.87
CA GLU A 122 -13.74 2.84 0.18
C GLU A 122 -13.09 2.54 1.54
N ARG A 123 -13.09 1.27 1.95
CA ARG A 123 -12.45 0.85 3.21
C ARG A 123 -10.94 1.10 3.22
N TYR A 124 -10.28 0.84 2.10
CA TYR A 124 -8.85 1.09 1.96
C TYR A 124 -8.54 2.58 2.06
N GLN A 125 -9.29 3.42 1.35
CA GLN A 125 -9.15 4.87 1.40
C GLN A 125 -9.40 5.44 2.80
N GLN A 126 -10.45 5.00 3.49
CA GLN A 126 -10.73 5.41 4.87
C GLN A 126 -9.57 5.08 5.81
N ARG A 127 -8.96 3.87 5.68
CA ARG A 127 -7.79 3.48 6.46
C ARG A 127 -6.56 4.36 6.14
N GLN A 128 -6.30 4.64 4.87
CA GLN A 128 -5.21 5.51 4.45
C GLN A 128 -5.40 6.93 4.96
N HIS A 129 -6.61 7.47 4.86
CA HIS A 129 -6.94 8.81 5.35
C HIS A 129 -6.76 8.90 6.88
N LYS A 130 -7.27 7.92 7.63
CA LYS A 130 -7.11 7.86 9.09
C LYS A 130 -5.63 7.82 9.49
N LYS A 131 -4.83 6.96 8.85
CA LYS A 131 -3.39 6.87 9.08
C LYS A 131 -2.67 8.18 8.77
N SER A 132 -3.04 8.85 7.68
CA SER A 132 -2.48 10.16 7.32
C SER A 132 -2.84 11.25 8.33
N MET A 133 -4.07 11.26 8.86
CA MET A 133 -4.47 12.18 9.93
C MET A 133 -3.70 11.94 11.23
N GLU A 134 -3.60 10.68 11.66
CA GLU A 134 -2.84 10.31 12.86
C GLU A 134 -1.37 10.73 12.76
N LEU A 135 -0.72 10.49 11.60
CA LEU A 135 0.65 10.94 11.34
C LEU A 135 0.77 12.47 11.34
N SER A 136 -0.21 13.18 10.75
CA SER A 136 -0.24 14.65 10.76
C SER A 136 -0.38 15.21 12.18
N ASP A 137 -1.24 14.63 12.99
CA ASP A 137 -1.45 15.08 14.37
C ASP A 137 -0.24 14.74 15.26
N TYR A 138 0.38 13.58 15.06
CA TYR A 138 1.63 13.23 15.70
C TYR A 138 2.77 14.20 15.32
N ALA A 139 2.89 14.54 14.04
CA ALA A 139 3.87 15.53 13.56
C ALA A 139 3.62 16.92 14.17
N LYS A 140 2.36 17.36 14.31
CA LYS A 140 2.00 18.62 14.99
C LYS A 140 2.38 18.59 16.46
N GLN A 141 2.11 17.48 17.12
CA GLN A 141 2.45 17.29 18.55
C GLN A 141 3.97 17.37 18.75
N ILE A 142 4.77 16.65 17.96
CA ILE A 142 6.23 16.74 18.00
C ILE A 142 6.69 18.18 17.74
N LYS A 143 6.15 18.82 16.71
CA LYS A 143 6.50 20.22 16.38
C LYS A 143 6.22 21.18 17.54
N SER A 144 5.14 20.97 18.30
CA SER A 144 4.80 21.81 19.46
C SER A 144 5.75 21.63 20.66
N GLN A 145 6.49 20.51 20.72
CA GLN A 145 7.44 20.19 21.78
C GLN A 145 8.87 20.62 21.43
N LEU A 146 9.15 20.92 20.18
CA LEU A 146 10.46 21.31 19.68
C LEU A 146 10.53 22.83 19.44
N THR A 147 11.67 23.42 19.76
CA THR A 147 11.96 24.78 19.32
C THR A 147 12.06 24.85 17.78
N PRO A 148 11.91 26.04 17.19
CA PRO A 148 12.05 26.19 15.72
C PRO A 148 13.36 25.65 15.15
N THR A 149 14.46 25.74 15.91
CA THR A 149 15.78 25.23 15.52
C THR A 149 15.83 23.71 15.56
N GLU A 150 15.33 23.09 16.65
CA GLU A 150 15.25 21.64 16.79
C GLU A 150 14.35 21.02 15.73
N TRP A 151 13.23 21.68 15.39
CA TRP A 151 12.35 21.23 14.31
C TRP A 151 13.04 21.23 12.95
N LYS A 152 13.80 22.29 12.61
CA LYS A 152 14.57 22.33 11.36
C LYS A 152 15.62 21.21 11.30
N ILE A 153 16.31 20.96 12.39
CA ILE A 153 17.31 19.88 12.49
C ILE A 153 16.62 18.51 12.35
N ALA A 154 15.45 18.30 13.00
CA ALA A 154 14.69 17.06 12.89
C ALA A 154 14.24 16.77 11.44
N ILE A 155 13.80 17.79 10.70
CA ILE A 155 13.47 17.66 9.27
C ILE A 155 14.72 17.24 8.48
N ALA A 156 15.85 17.92 8.63
CA ALA A 156 17.08 17.62 7.90
C ALA A 156 17.58 16.17 8.15
N ILE A 157 17.43 15.68 9.38
CA ILE A 157 17.73 14.28 9.72
C ILE A 157 16.75 13.33 9.01
N ALA A 158 15.46 13.65 8.98
CA ALA A 158 14.44 12.84 8.28
C ALA A 158 14.66 12.79 6.76
N GLU A 159 15.28 13.83 6.19
CA GLU A 159 15.71 13.91 4.79
C GLU A 159 17.05 13.17 4.53
N GLY A 160 17.64 12.57 5.57
CA GLY A 160 18.85 11.76 5.47
C GLY A 160 20.17 12.54 5.55
N MET A 161 20.14 13.83 5.95
CA MET A 161 21.35 14.63 6.10
C MET A 161 22.17 14.18 7.31
N GLU A 162 23.50 14.14 7.15
CA GLU A 162 24.42 13.89 8.26
C GLU A 162 24.57 15.14 9.15
N ASN A 163 24.90 14.93 10.44
CA ASN A 163 25.08 16.04 11.40
C ASN A 163 26.08 17.09 10.94
N LYS A 164 27.09 16.71 10.14
CA LYS A 164 28.09 17.61 9.59
C LYS A 164 27.52 18.51 8.49
N GLU A 165 26.72 17.92 7.60
CA GLU A 165 26.01 18.63 6.52
C GLU A 165 24.98 19.62 7.10
N ILE A 166 24.25 19.19 8.15
CA ILE A 166 23.32 20.05 8.88
C ILE A 166 24.04 21.25 9.50
N ALA A 167 25.19 21.01 10.15
CA ALA A 167 25.99 22.06 10.76
C ALA A 167 26.46 23.09 9.73
N GLU A 168 26.96 22.65 8.58
CA GLU A 168 27.41 23.51 7.48
C GLU A 168 26.24 24.29 6.86
N SER A 169 25.11 23.62 6.54
CA SER A 169 23.96 24.25 5.90
C SER A 169 23.26 25.30 6.75
N MET A 170 23.24 25.09 8.08
CA MET A 170 22.57 26.00 9.02
C MET A 170 23.53 26.96 9.74
N HIS A 171 24.81 26.94 9.38
CA HIS A 171 25.89 27.77 10.00
C HIS A 171 25.99 27.55 11.52
N TYR A 172 25.86 26.31 11.98
CA TYR A 172 26.08 25.91 13.36
C TYR A 172 27.38 25.13 13.53
N SER A 173 27.90 25.07 14.77
CA SER A 173 28.99 24.16 15.06
C SER A 173 28.52 22.72 15.08
N TYR A 174 29.36 21.78 14.65
CA TYR A 174 29.07 20.35 14.70
C TYR A 174 28.68 19.88 16.12
N GLY A 175 29.37 20.36 17.14
CA GLY A 175 29.06 20.03 18.54
C GLY A 175 27.67 20.49 18.97
N TYR A 176 27.23 21.65 18.50
CA TYR A 176 25.89 22.16 18.79
C TYR A 176 24.82 21.30 18.14
N VAL A 177 24.97 20.95 16.85
CA VAL A 177 24.01 20.05 16.15
C VAL A 177 23.99 18.69 16.82
N LYS A 178 25.15 18.10 17.14
CA LYS A 178 25.21 16.78 17.81
C LYS A 178 24.49 16.79 19.17
N ASN A 179 24.61 17.85 19.95
CA ASN A 179 23.91 17.97 21.24
C ASN A 179 22.39 18.11 21.05
N LEU A 180 21.94 18.94 20.09
CA LEU A 180 20.51 19.08 19.79
C LEU A 180 19.90 17.78 19.29
N VAL A 181 20.58 17.04 18.43
CA VAL A 181 20.16 15.71 17.97
C VAL A 181 19.99 14.76 19.16
N ALA A 182 20.96 14.73 20.09
CA ALA A 182 20.86 13.88 21.28
C ALA A 182 19.67 14.25 22.18
N VAL A 183 19.40 15.54 22.39
CA VAL A 183 18.26 16.05 23.16
C VAL A 183 16.94 15.69 22.47
N SER A 184 16.83 15.89 21.15
CA SER A 184 15.64 15.55 20.38
C SER A 184 15.33 14.06 20.43
N TYR A 185 16.34 13.17 20.33
CA TYR A 185 16.16 11.72 20.52
C TYR A 185 15.68 11.36 21.93
N THR A 186 16.16 12.05 22.97
CA THR A 186 15.75 11.81 24.35
C THR A 186 14.29 12.20 24.57
N HIS A 187 13.86 13.34 24.00
CA HIS A 187 12.45 13.76 24.04
C HIS A 187 11.51 12.81 23.29
N LEU A 188 11.90 12.33 22.12
CA LEU A 188 11.11 11.39 21.32
C LEU A 188 10.96 10.02 22.01
N ARG A 189 12.03 9.55 22.68
CA ARG A 189 12.03 8.23 23.36
C ARG A 189 11.30 8.24 24.71
N ALA A 190 11.15 9.36 25.37
CA ALA A 190 10.45 9.48 26.64
C ALA A 190 8.93 9.29 26.54
N HIS A 191 8.38 9.23 25.32
CA HIS A 191 6.94 9.03 25.05
C HIS A 191 6.58 7.65 24.47
N GLU A 192 7.55 6.73 24.34
CA GLU A 192 7.32 5.33 23.92
C GLU A 192 7.10 4.36 25.11
N THR A 193 7.02 4.88 26.35
CA THR A 193 6.68 4.09 27.55
C THR A 193 5.30 4.55 28.13
#